data_2b3115b18eb1a53ce12c1c7bc5520739
#
_entry.id   2b3115b18eb1a53ce12c1c7bc5520739
#
_cell.length_a   1.000
_cell.length_b   1.000
_cell.length_c   1.000
_cell.angle_alpha   90.00
_cell.angle_beta   90.00
_cell.angle_gamma   90.00
#
_symmetry.space_group_name_H-M   'P 1'
#
loop_
_entity.id
_entity.type
_entity.pdbx_description
1 polymer ?
#
loop_
_entity_poly.entity_id
_entity_poly.type
_entity_poly.pdbx_seq_one_letter_code
_entity_poly.pdbx_strand_id
1 'polypeptide(L)'
;TEKISIFGVGAKYLAALEKAGIVPRDEVDLASLKTVLSTGSPLSHESFRYVYKGFKADICLSSISGGTDILSCFVGGSPILPVHVGEIQAPGLGMAVEIWSDVGKPILEEKGELVCTKPFPSMPIGFWNDADGDLYRQAYFNTWANVWAHGDYGEVTPSQGYIIHGRSDAVLNPGGVR
;
A
#
# COMPACT_ATOMS: atom_id res chain seq x y z
N THR A 1 -11.44 -24.40 14.43
CA THR A 1 -11.11 -23.51 13.30
C THR A 1 -11.69 -22.13 13.54
N GLU A 2 -10.81 -21.16 13.49
CA GLU A 2 -11.06 -19.77 13.85
C GLU A 2 -11.82 -19.07 12.74
N LYS A 3 -13.03 -18.83 12.71
CA LYS A 3 -13.82 -18.16 11.68
C LYS A 3 -13.33 -16.71 11.40
N ILE A 4 -12.11 -16.57 10.87
CA ILE A 4 -11.50 -15.26 10.59
C ILE A 4 -12.27 -14.56 9.47
N SER A 5 -12.42 -13.25 9.60
CA SER A 5 -13.07 -12.42 8.59
C SER A 5 -12.08 -11.57 7.79
N ILE A 6 -10.88 -11.35 8.32
CA ILE A 6 -9.82 -10.57 7.68
C ILE A 6 -8.53 -11.40 7.72
N PHE A 7 -7.87 -11.51 6.58
CA PHE A 7 -6.59 -12.20 6.43
C PHE A 7 -5.55 -11.24 5.83
N GLY A 8 -4.52 -10.91 6.61
CA GLY A 8 -3.46 -10.00 6.19
C GLY A 8 -2.16 -10.76 5.94
N VAL A 9 -1.54 -10.57 4.76
CA VAL A 9 -0.29 -11.23 4.36
C VAL A 9 0.57 -10.35 3.46
N GLY A 10 1.84 -10.71 3.28
CA GLY A 10 2.68 -10.10 2.28
C GLY A 10 2.35 -10.59 0.86
N ALA A 11 2.55 -9.73 -0.15
CA ALA A 11 2.36 -10.09 -1.55
C ALA A 11 3.19 -11.32 -1.96
N LYS A 12 4.39 -11.47 -1.41
CA LYS A 12 5.25 -12.64 -1.63
C LYS A 12 4.64 -13.95 -1.14
N TYR A 13 3.86 -13.92 -0.07
CA TYR A 13 3.17 -15.11 0.44
C TYR A 13 2.08 -15.57 -0.54
N LEU A 14 1.28 -14.63 -1.06
CA LEU A 14 0.27 -14.95 -2.07
C LEU A 14 0.90 -15.54 -3.34
N ALA A 15 1.97 -14.94 -3.82
CA ALA A 15 2.73 -15.45 -4.97
C ALA A 15 3.33 -16.85 -4.70
N ALA A 16 3.77 -17.14 -3.48
CA ALA A 16 4.29 -18.45 -3.10
C ALA A 16 3.19 -19.52 -3.10
N LEU A 17 1.99 -19.22 -2.59
CA LEU A 17 0.85 -20.13 -2.65
C LEU A 17 0.43 -20.40 -4.10
N GLU A 18 0.36 -19.36 -4.93
CA GLU A 18 0.03 -19.46 -6.36
C GLU A 18 1.04 -20.37 -7.08
N LYS A 19 2.34 -20.12 -6.87
CA LYS A 19 3.42 -20.93 -7.46
C LYS A 19 3.40 -22.39 -7.00
N ALA A 20 3.00 -22.64 -5.76
CA ALA A 20 2.86 -23.99 -5.21
C ALA A 20 1.57 -24.71 -5.70
N GLY A 21 0.71 -24.03 -6.45
CA GLY A 21 -0.56 -24.58 -6.92
C GLY A 21 -1.58 -24.82 -5.81
N ILE A 22 -1.41 -24.18 -4.65
CA ILE A 22 -2.33 -24.31 -3.51
C ILE A 22 -3.57 -23.47 -3.81
N VAL A 23 -4.75 -24.08 -3.62
CA VAL A 23 -6.06 -23.44 -3.81
C VAL A 23 -6.78 -23.41 -2.45
N PRO A 24 -6.66 -22.33 -1.66
CA PRO A 24 -7.13 -22.30 -0.28
C PRO A 24 -8.61 -22.66 -0.08
N ARG A 25 -9.49 -22.33 -1.02
CA ARG A 25 -10.91 -22.70 -0.94
C ARG A 25 -11.17 -24.20 -0.98
N ASP A 26 -10.23 -24.98 -1.54
CA ASP A 26 -10.34 -26.43 -1.63
C ASP A 26 -9.77 -27.12 -0.38
N GLU A 27 -8.99 -26.38 0.43
CA GLU A 27 -8.29 -26.89 1.63
C GLU A 27 -9.04 -26.55 2.93
N VAL A 28 -9.67 -25.35 2.99
CA VAL A 28 -10.27 -24.83 4.21
C VAL A 28 -11.59 -24.08 3.94
N ASP A 29 -12.48 -24.06 4.95
CA ASP A 29 -13.70 -23.26 4.90
C ASP A 29 -13.39 -21.76 5.01
N LEU A 30 -13.65 -21.01 3.94
CA LEU A 30 -13.48 -19.57 3.82
C LEU A 30 -14.80 -18.78 3.90
N ALA A 31 -15.90 -19.39 4.34
CA ALA A 31 -17.21 -18.73 4.36
C ALA A 31 -17.20 -17.41 5.15
N SER A 32 -16.45 -17.32 6.26
CA SER A 32 -16.35 -16.14 7.10
C SER A 32 -15.38 -15.06 6.56
N LEU A 33 -14.52 -15.41 5.59
CA LEU A 33 -13.53 -14.46 5.06
C LEU A 33 -14.22 -13.38 4.21
N LYS A 34 -13.97 -12.13 4.55
CA LYS A 34 -14.52 -10.94 3.87
C LYS A 34 -13.45 -10.09 3.21
N THR A 35 -12.23 -10.08 3.78
CA THR A 35 -11.15 -9.21 3.30
C THR A 35 -9.82 -9.95 3.31
N VAL A 36 -9.05 -9.78 2.24
CA VAL A 36 -7.63 -10.13 2.18
C VAL A 36 -6.84 -8.84 2.06
N LEU A 37 -5.91 -8.61 3.00
CA LEU A 37 -4.99 -7.48 2.97
C LEU A 37 -3.64 -7.95 2.42
N SER A 38 -3.04 -7.18 1.52
CA SER A 38 -1.72 -7.48 0.97
C SER A 38 -0.80 -6.26 1.03
N THR A 39 0.42 -6.46 1.55
CA THR A 39 1.41 -5.40 1.70
C THR A 39 2.85 -5.93 1.54
N GLY A 40 3.85 -5.09 1.79
CA GLY A 40 5.28 -5.41 1.80
C GLY A 40 5.94 -5.37 0.43
N SER A 41 5.19 -5.42 -0.63
CA SER A 41 5.57 -5.15 -2.02
C SER A 41 4.32 -4.99 -2.89
N PRO A 42 4.42 -4.38 -4.08
CA PRO A 42 3.28 -4.33 -5.01
C PRO A 42 2.74 -5.72 -5.29
N LEU A 43 1.41 -5.85 -5.30
CA LEU A 43 0.74 -7.10 -5.63
C LEU A 43 0.65 -7.25 -7.15
N SER A 44 1.10 -8.38 -7.70
CA SER A 44 1.06 -8.62 -9.14
C SER A 44 -0.36 -8.82 -9.67
N HIS A 45 -0.58 -8.55 -10.95
CA HIS A 45 -1.88 -8.77 -11.62
C HIS A 45 -2.31 -10.24 -11.53
N GLU A 46 -1.36 -11.17 -11.62
CA GLU A 46 -1.60 -12.61 -11.48
C GLU A 46 -2.10 -12.93 -10.07
N SER A 47 -1.44 -12.40 -9.04
CA SER A 47 -1.84 -12.62 -7.65
C SER A 47 -3.21 -12.00 -7.32
N PHE A 48 -3.60 -10.87 -7.94
CA PHE A 48 -5.00 -10.38 -7.86
C PHE A 48 -5.97 -11.43 -8.36
N ARG A 49 -5.74 -11.96 -9.56
CA ARG A 49 -6.62 -13.00 -10.17
C ARG A 49 -6.60 -14.30 -9.37
N TYR A 50 -5.42 -14.68 -8.85
CA TYR A 50 -5.27 -15.86 -8.01
C TYR A 50 -6.12 -15.76 -6.74
N VAL A 51 -6.13 -14.62 -6.04
CA VAL A 51 -6.94 -14.46 -4.83
C VAL A 51 -8.43 -14.65 -5.12
N TYR A 52 -8.97 -14.00 -6.14
CA TYR A 52 -10.38 -14.17 -6.49
C TYR A 52 -10.72 -15.57 -6.98
N LYS A 53 -9.79 -16.25 -7.65
CA LYS A 53 -9.98 -17.61 -8.15
C LYS A 53 -9.70 -18.68 -7.12
N GLY A 54 -8.70 -18.48 -6.26
CA GLY A 54 -8.20 -19.48 -5.32
C GLY A 54 -8.74 -19.36 -3.90
N PHE A 55 -9.12 -18.15 -3.46
CA PHE A 55 -9.73 -17.96 -2.15
C PHE A 55 -11.25 -17.89 -2.25
N LYS A 56 -11.80 -16.77 -2.70
CA LYS A 56 -13.23 -16.53 -2.72
C LYS A 56 -13.56 -15.36 -3.67
N ALA A 57 -14.63 -15.47 -4.43
CA ALA A 57 -14.99 -14.44 -5.41
C ALA A 57 -15.60 -13.18 -4.80
N ASP A 58 -16.26 -13.28 -3.65
CA ASP A 58 -16.98 -12.20 -2.97
C ASP A 58 -16.23 -11.62 -1.77
N ILE A 59 -14.94 -11.34 -1.93
CA ILE A 59 -14.10 -10.71 -0.92
C ILE A 59 -13.56 -9.36 -1.40
N CYS A 60 -13.22 -8.49 -0.45
CA CYS A 60 -12.45 -7.30 -0.72
C CYS A 60 -10.95 -7.64 -0.68
N LEU A 61 -10.29 -7.63 -1.83
CA LEU A 61 -8.83 -7.70 -1.88
C LEU A 61 -8.28 -6.27 -1.77
N SER A 62 -7.64 -5.99 -0.66
CA SER A 62 -7.07 -4.70 -0.34
C SER A 62 -5.54 -4.79 -0.43
N SER A 63 -4.96 -4.36 -1.55
CA SER A 63 -3.54 -4.03 -1.58
C SER A 63 -3.35 -2.70 -0.86
N ILE A 64 -2.27 -2.58 -0.07
CA ILE A 64 -1.98 -1.38 0.71
C ILE A 64 -0.53 -0.97 0.54
N SER A 65 -0.27 0.34 0.53
CA SER A 65 1.06 0.92 0.62
C SER A 65 1.11 1.97 1.71
N GLY A 66 2.14 1.89 2.53
CA GLY A 66 2.37 2.78 3.66
C GLY A 66 3.74 2.54 4.26
N GLY A 67 3.92 2.87 5.53
CA GLY A 67 5.23 2.75 6.17
C GLY A 67 5.14 2.36 7.63
N THR A 68 6.23 1.75 8.12
CA THR A 68 6.37 1.38 9.53
C THR A 68 6.26 2.60 10.44
N ASP A 69 6.88 3.71 10.06
CA ASP A 69 6.92 4.93 10.88
C ASP A 69 5.54 5.58 11.08
N ILE A 70 4.64 5.41 10.12
CA ILE A 70 3.29 5.96 10.23
C ILE A 70 2.28 5.01 10.86
N LEU A 71 2.65 3.72 11.09
CA LEU A 71 1.75 2.66 11.58
C LEU A 71 0.41 2.59 10.83
N SER A 72 0.43 2.92 9.56
CA SER A 72 -0.76 3.06 8.71
C SER A 72 -0.39 2.86 7.24
N CYS A 73 -1.35 3.09 6.37
CA CYS A 73 -1.12 3.16 4.93
C CYS A 73 -1.55 4.51 4.37
N PHE A 74 -0.80 5.02 3.40
CA PHE A 74 -1.19 6.21 2.65
C PHE A 74 -2.31 5.90 1.67
N VAL A 75 -2.23 4.72 1.03
CA VAL A 75 -3.25 4.21 0.12
C VAL A 75 -3.62 2.78 0.50
N GLY A 76 -4.88 2.44 0.38
CA GLY A 76 -5.40 1.15 0.83
C GLY A 76 -6.75 0.79 0.24
N GLY A 77 -7.33 -0.28 0.78
CA GLY A 77 -8.63 -0.78 0.36
C GLY A 77 -9.80 0.03 0.88
N SER A 78 -10.90 -0.02 0.14
CA SER A 78 -12.18 0.56 0.53
C SER A 78 -13.30 -0.43 0.25
N PRO A 79 -14.16 -0.76 1.23
CA PRO A 79 -15.23 -1.73 1.03
C PRO A 79 -16.38 -1.23 0.15
N ILE A 80 -16.38 0.06 -0.18
CA ILE A 80 -17.43 0.70 -0.99
C ILE A 80 -16.99 0.99 -2.43
N LEU A 81 -15.73 0.71 -2.75
CA LEU A 81 -15.18 0.93 -4.09
C LEU A 81 -14.87 -0.42 -4.78
N PRO A 82 -14.93 -0.49 -6.11
CA PRO A 82 -14.53 -1.67 -6.85
C PRO A 82 -13.03 -1.93 -6.69
N VAL A 83 -12.63 -3.19 -6.80
CA VAL A 83 -11.22 -3.60 -6.87
C VAL A 83 -10.83 -3.74 -8.34
N HIS A 84 -9.92 -2.91 -8.79
CA HIS A 84 -9.29 -3.02 -10.11
C HIS A 84 -7.97 -3.79 -10.00
N VAL A 85 -7.73 -4.68 -10.96
CA VAL A 85 -6.51 -5.51 -10.97
C VAL A 85 -5.27 -4.61 -11.10
N GLY A 86 -4.35 -4.73 -10.14
CA GLY A 86 -3.11 -3.94 -10.12
C GLY A 86 -3.22 -2.61 -9.40
N GLU A 87 -4.42 -2.20 -8.97
CA GLU A 87 -4.63 -0.92 -8.30
C GLU A 87 -4.87 -1.07 -6.80
N ILE A 88 -4.49 -0.04 -6.06
CA ILE A 88 -4.90 0.21 -4.68
C ILE A 88 -6.06 1.19 -4.73
N GLN A 89 -7.16 0.90 -4.05
CA GLN A 89 -8.45 1.53 -4.30
C GLN A 89 -8.53 3.03 -3.97
N ALA A 90 -7.92 3.48 -2.86
CA ALA A 90 -8.12 4.86 -2.40
C ALA A 90 -7.04 5.31 -1.41
N PRO A 91 -6.93 6.63 -1.16
CA PRO A 91 -6.20 7.16 -0.02
C PRO A 91 -6.79 6.67 1.30
N GLY A 92 -5.93 6.47 2.31
CA GLY A 92 -6.36 6.20 3.67
C GLY A 92 -7.20 7.34 4.24
N LEU A 93 -8.10 7.03 5.17
CA LEU A 93 -8.94 8.05 5.81
C LEU A 93 -8.05 9.05 6.58
N GLY A 94 -8.23 10.34 6.28
CA GLY A 94 -7.42 11.42 6.82
C GLY A 94 -6.06 11.63 6.16
N MET A 95 -5.78 10.92 5.07
CA MET A 95 -4.54 11.03 4.28
C MET A 95 -4.77 11.90 3.04
N ALA A 96 -4.11 13.04 2.95
CA ALA A 96 -4.15 13.93 1.76
C ALA A 96 -3.04 13.51 0.77
N VAL A 97 -3.23 12.35 0.15
CA VAL A 97 -2.25 11.73 -0.74
C VAL A 97 -2.36 12.29 -2.15
N GLU A 98 -1.22 12.61 -2.72
CA GLU A 98 -1.08 13.03 -4.11
C GLU A 98 0.14 12.34 -4.73
N ILE A 99 0.20 12.31 -6.06
CA ILE A 99 1.40 11.96 -6.82
C ILE A 99 1.95 13.25 -7.42
N TRP A 100 3.21 13.56 -7.13
CA TRP A 100 3.85 14.78 -7.56
C TRP A 100 4.98 14.53 -8.55
N SER A 101 5.08 15.44 -9.52
CA SER A 101 6.23 15.54 -10.43
C SER A 101 7.47 16.06 -9.68
N ASP A 102 8.64 15.93 -10.30
CA ASP A 102 9.92 16.42 -9.77
C ASP A 102 9.95 17.92 -9.45
N VAL A 103 9.03 18.69 -10.07
CA VAL A 103 8.88 20.13 -9.80
C VAL A 103 7.86 20.44 -8.70
N GLY A 104 7.40 19.44 -7.94
CA GLY A 104 6.50 19.59 -6.79
C GLY A 104 5.08 19.99 -7.16
N LYS A 105 4.55 19.45 -8.25
CA LYS A 105 3.16 19.67 -8.69
C LYS A 105 2.41 18.35 -8.81
N PRO A 106 1.12 18.32 -8.41
CA PRO A 106 0.29 17.13 -8.56
C PRO A 106 0.13 16.78 -10.04
N ILE A 107 0.21 15.47 -10.32
CA ILE A 107 0.06 14.89 -11.65
C ILE A 107 -0.92 13.71 -11.60
N LEU A 108 -1.58 13.43 -12.71
CA LEU A 108 -2.52 12.32 -12.90
C LEU A 108 -2.10 11.53 -14.12
N GLU A 109 -2.28 10.21 -14.08
CA GLU A 109 -1.95 9.30 -15.18
C GLU A 109 -0.48 9.35 -15.61
N GLU A 110 0.37 9.91 -14.76
CA GLU A 110 1.81 9.96 -14.92
C GLU A 110 2.48 9.49 -13.64
N LYS A 111 3.71 9.00 -13.77
CA LYS A 111 4.50 8.49 -12.65
C LYS A 111 5.20 9.60 -11.91
N GLY A 112 5.12 9.58 -10.60
CA GLY A 112 5.77 10.55 -9.73
C GLY A 112 5.93 10.07 -8.30
N GLU A 113 6.35 10.96 -7.43
CA GLU A 113 6.56 10.72 -6.01
C GLU A 113 5.25 10.71 -5.24
N LEU A 114 5.02 9.70 -4.40
CA LEU A 114 3.90 9.67 -3.46
C LEU A 114 4.19 10.64 -2.31
N VAL A 115 3.29 11.62 -2.16
CA VAL A 115 3.38 12.61 -1.10
C VAL A 115 2.09 12.66 -0.28
N CYS A 116 2.21 13.11 0.98
CA CYS A 116 1.07 13.50 1.80
C CYS A 116 1.18 15.00 2.11
N THR A 117 0.21 15.76 1.61
CA THR A 117 0.29 17.24 1.56
C THR A 117 -0.23 17.92 2.81
N LYS A 118 -0.80 17.15 3.76
CA LYS A 118 -1.33 17.65 5.03
C LYS A 118 -0.92 16.74 6.18
N PRO A 119 -0.87 17.25 7.43
CA PRO A 119 -0.75 16.41 8.61
C PRO A 119 -1.85 15.34 8.65
N PHE A 120 -1.51 14.16 9.11
CA PHE A 120 -2.41 13.01 9.15
C PHE A 120 -2.44 12.37 10.56
N PRO A 121 -3.48 11.57 10.89
CA PRO A 121 -3.73 11.12 12.28
C PRO A 121 -2.59 10.33 12.92
N SER A 122 -1.85 9.53 12.14
CA SER A 122 -0.74 8.70 12.62
C SER A 122 0.64 9.26 12.27
N MET A 123 0.71 10.56 11.94
CA MET A 123 1.98 11.22 11.64
C MET A 123 2.88 11.20 12.88
N PRO A 124 4.13 10.71 12.78
CA PRO A 124 5.07 10.75 13.89
C PRO A 124 5.33 12.18 14.36
N ILE A 125 5.51 12.35 15.66
CA ILE A 125 5.90 13.63 16.24
C ILE A 125 7.40 13.88 16.16
N GLY A 126 8.19 12.87 15.82
CA GLY A 126 9.64 12.89 15.69
C GLY A 126 10.23 11.49 15.80
N PHE A 127 11.55 11.39 15.73
CA PHE A 127 12.28 10.14 15.90
C PHE A 127 12.91 10.04 17.28
N TRP A 128 13.15 8.82 17.73
CA TRP A 128 13.88 8.55 18.95
C TRP A 128 15.33 9.05 18.83
N ASN A 129 15.85 9.71 19.84
CA ASN A 129 17.19 10.33 19.85
C ASN A 129 17.44 11.39 18.76
N ASP A 130 16.41 12.07 18.30
CA ASP A 130 16.47 13.16 17.31
C ASP A 130 15.96 14.46 17.97
N ALA A 131 16.75 14.99 18.92
CA ALA A 131 16.34 16.13 19.75
C ALA A 131 16.05 17.39 18.93
N ASP A 132 16.80 17.62 17.85
CA ASP A 132 16.65 18.77 16.97
C ASP A 132 15.67 18.53 15.81
N GLY A 133 15.18 17.28 15.66
CA GLY A 133 14.27 16.84 14.61
C GLY A 133 14.90 16.82 13.22
N ASP A 134 16.23 16.81 13.13
CA ASP A 134 16.94 16.88 11.85
C ASP A 134 16.80 15.58 11.05
N LEU A 135 16.90 14.42 11.70
CA LEU A 135 16.72 13.13 11.04
C LEU A 135 15.31 12.97 10.50
N TYR A 136 14.31 13.38 11.28
CA TYR A 136 12.92 13.35 10.87
C TYR A 136 12.64 14.26 9.68
N ARG A 137 13.14 15.51 9.72
CA ARG A 137 13.05 16.44 8.58
C ARG A 137 13.76 15.92 7.35
N GLN A 138 14.97 15.40 7.50
CA GLN A 138 15.73 14.84 6.40
C GLN A 138 15.04 13.64 5.76
N ALA A 139 14.42 12.79 6.57
CA ALA A 139 13.75 11.58 6.08
C ALA A 139 12.53 11.87 5.20
N TYR A 140 11.73 12.89 5.54
CA TYR A 140 10.41 13.07 4.92
C TYR A 140 10.12 14.46 4.36
N PHE A 141 10.86 15.50 4.74
CA PHE A 141 10.57 16.89 4.38
C PHE A 141 11.73 17.60 3.66
N ASN A 142 12.76 16.84 3.28
CA ASN A 142 13.94 17.42 2.62
C ASN A 142 13.66 17.79 1.16
N THR A 143 12.79 17.07 0.48
CA THR A 143 12.47 17.32 -0.94
C THR A 143 11.55 18.53 -1.10
N TRP A 144 10.48 18.59 -0.31
CA TRP A 144 9.51 19.69 -0.32
C TRP A 144 9.19 20.11 1.12
N ALA A 145 9.37 21.38 1.41
CA ALA A 145 9.11 21.92 2.76
C ALA A 145 7.63 21.70 3.16
N ASN A 146 7.44 21.11 4.35
CA ASN A 146 6.12 20.81 4.94
C ASN A 146 5.25 19.80 4.13
N VAL A 147 5.82 19.08 3.19
CA VAL A 147 5.15 18.00 2.46
C VAL A 147 5.89 16.69 2.73
N TRP A 148 5.17 15.70 3.23
CA TRP A 148 5.73 14.37 3.47
C TRP A 148 6.00 13.66 2.14
N ALA A 149 7.27 13.49 1.79
CA ALA A 149 7.70 12.66 0.66
C ALA A 149 8.00 11.26 1.18
N HIS A 150 7.22 10.26 0.71
CA HIS A 150 7.30 8.92 1.31
C HIS A 150 8.45 8.07 0.76
N GLY A 151 8.96 8.41 -0.42
CA GLY A 151 9.95 7.61 -1.12
C GLY A 151 9.35 6.42 -1.86
N ASP A 152 8.07 6.47 -2.20
CA ASP A 152 7.38 5.54 -3.10
C ASP A 152 7.07 6.23 -4.43
N TYR A 153 7.33 5.51 -5.53
CA TYR A 153 7.05 5.97 -6.89
C TYR A 153 5.76 5.34 -7.38
N GLY A 154 4.79 6.16 -7.72
CA GLY A 154 3.45 5.70 -8.08
C GLY A 154 2.76 6.56 -9.10
N GLU A 155 1.52 6.21 -9.41
CA GLU A 155 0.63 6.99 -10.28
C GLU A 155 -0.82 6.90 -9.80
N VAL A 156 -1.62 7.92 -10.13
CA VAL A 156 -3.09 7.89 -10.00
C VAL A 156 -3.67 7.47 -11.34
N THR A 157 -4.52 6.45 -11.31
CA THR A 157 -5.15 5.90 -12.53
C THR A 157 -6.41 6.68 -12.93
N PRO A 158 -6.95 6.47 -14.16
CA PRO A 158 -8.23 7.04 -14.57
C PRO A 158 -9.41 6.63 -13.67
N SER A 159 -9.34 5.46 -13.02
CA SER A 159 -10.31 4.99 -12.03
C SER A 159 -10.15 5.64 -10.65
N GLN A 160 -9.23 6.59 -10.48
CA GLN A 160 -8.85 7.24 -9.22
C GLN A 160 -8.23 6.28 -8.20
N GLY A 161 -7.79 5.11 -8.64
CA GLY A 161 -6.95 4.20 -7.89
C GLY A 161 -5.48 4.59 -7.95
N TYR A 162 -4.64 3.86 -7.23
CA TYR A 162 -3.20 4.10 -7.15
C TYR A 162 -2.43 2.86 -7.59
N ILE A 163 -1.40 3.06 -8.40
CA ILE A 163 -0.41 2.01 -8.68
C ILE A 163 0.90 2.43 -8.04
N ILE A 164 1.49 1.55 -7.23
CA ILE A 164 2.81 1.75 -6.65
C ILE A 164 3.80 0.91 -7.44
N HIS A 165 4.78 1.58 -8.04
CA HIS A 165 5.81 0.94 -8.88
C HIS A 165 7.01 0.45 -8.07
N GLY A 166 7.20 0.98 -6.87
CA GLY A 166 8.32 0.65 -5.99
C GLY A 166 8.85 1.87 -5.25
N ARG A 167 10.09 1.76 -4.76
CA ARG A 167 10.77 2.86 -4.07
C ARG A 167 11.35 3.85 -5.07
N SER A 168 11.22 5.15 -4.75
CA SER A 168 11.86 6.25 -5.49
C SER A 168 13.25 6.60 -4.94
N ASP A 169 13.51 6.29 -3.66
CA ASP A 169 14.77 6.58 -2.97
C ASP A 169 15.89 5.56 -3.23
N ALA A 170 15.73 4.68 -4.19
CA ALA A 170 16.66 3.60 -4.56
C ALA A 170 17.08 2.68 -3.40
N VAL A 171 16.38 2.70 -2.28
CA VAL A 171 16.64 1.79 -1.16
C VAL A 171 16.13 0.41 -1.50
N LEU A 172 17.04 -0.57 -1.56
CA LEU A 172 16.67 -1.97 -1.69
C LEU A 172 15.83 -2.39 -0.49
N ASN A 173 14.64 -2.89 -0.75
CA ASN A 173 13.70 -3.31 0.28
C ASN A 173 13.39 -4.81 0.19
N PRO A 174 14.37 -5.70 0.51
CA PRO A 174 14.16 -7.15 0.45
C PRO A 174 13.19 -7.59 1.54
N GLY A 175 11.96 -7.93 1.12
CA GLY A 175 10.94 -8.42 2.05
C GLY A 175 10.08 -7.35 2.72
N GLY A 176 10.14 -6.10 2.29
CA GLY A 176 9.27 -5.03 2.79
C GLY A 176 9.76 -4.34 4.07
N VAL A 177 11.00 -4.59 4.47
CA VAL A 177 11.64 -3.95 5.64
C VAL A 177 12.82 -3.11 5.17
N ARG A 178 12.91 -1.88 5.68
CA ARG A 178 14.07 -0.98 5.43
C ARG A 178 15.29 -1.44 6.20
#